data_7294eb1a4d7e94aca362e4bf811766f2
#
_entry.id   7294eb1a4d7e94aca362e4bf811766f2
#
_cell.length_a   1.000
_cell.length_b   1.000
_cell.length_c   1.000
_cell.angle_alpha   90.00
_cell.angle_beta   90.00
_cell.angle_gamma   90.00
#
_symmetry.space_group_name_H-M   'P 1'
#
loop_
_entity.id
_entity.type
_entity.pdbx_description
1 polymer ?
#
loop_
_entity_poly.entity_id
_entity_poly.type
_entity_poly.pdbx_seq_one_letter_code
_entity_poly.pdbx_strand_id
1 'polypeptide(L)'
;MSDNKQLRIVFMGTPDFSVPTLEALIQAGHFIVGVYCQPDKQKGRGKQVQMPPVKVAALEHDLPVYQPVTLRDEQVRAELEALQPDVVIVIAYGKILPPWLIRLPQYGCINVHASILPSYRGAAPIHYAILNGDSKTGVTIMHMDDGLDTGDIIDIVEIDILPGETTGQLFERIAVLGGETIVPVLTRWVNGEIVATPQDDSMATHTTKITKKMGQIDWSKPANEIANLIRGLNPAPGCYTYLDGKRLKVWSGEVVPSDTTHCLIDVHGKHVPIAISATTVPGTIVSK
;
A
#
# COMPACT_ATOMS: atom_id res chain seq x y z
N MET A 1 -24.96 18.53 -16.82
CA MET A 1 -23.86 18.76 -15.86
C MET A 1 -24.37 18.16 -14.57
N SER A 2 -23.84 17.02 -14.14
CA SER A 2 -24.21 16.45 -12.84
C SER A 2 -23.67 17.39 -11.77
N ASP A 3 -24.56 17.94 -10.93
CA ASP A 3 -24.15 18.71 -9.76
C ASP A 3 -23.26 17.80 -8.89
N ASN A 4 -21.97 18.04 -8.93
CA ASN A 4 -21.02 17.31 -8.11
C ASN A 4 -21.28 17.76 -6.65
N LYS A 5 -22.03 16.95 -5.90
CA LYS A 5 -22.38 17.26 -4.51
C LYS A 5 -21.09 17.41 -3.70
N GLN A 6 -20.84 18.59 -3.16
CA GLN A 6 -19.74 18.80 -2.24
C GLN A 6 -20.01 18.05 -0.93
N LEU A 7 -19.10 17.19 -0.55
CA LEU A 7 -19.20 16.34 0.64
C LEU A 7 -18.30 16.85 1.75
N ARG A 8 -18.74 16.67 2.99
CA ARG A 8 -17.92 16.84 4.19
C ARG A 8 -17.15 15.54 4.41
N ILE A 9 -15.86 15.56 4.16
CA ILE A 9 -15.01 14.38 4.21
C ILE A 9 -14.09 14.45 5.43
N VAL A 10 -14.07 13.41 6.25
CA VAL A 10 -12.96 13.10 7.12
C VAL A 10 -12.01 12.16 6.36
N PHE A 11 -10.76 12.56 6.23
CA PHE A 11 -9.72 11.76 5.59
C PHE A 11 -8.84 11.09 6.64
N MET A 12 -8.61 9.79 6.51
CA MET A 12 -7.77 8.99 7.42
C MET A 12 -6.66 8.32 6.65
N GLY A 13 -5.44 8.84 6.76
CA GLY A 13 -4.27 8.32 6.06
C GLY A 13 -2.97 8.69 6.77
N THR A 14 -1.85 8.02 6.45
CA THR A 14 -0.59 8.30 7.16
C THR A 14 0.61 8.44 6.23
N PRO A 15 0.97 7.44 5.37
CA PRO A 15 2.16 7.47 4.54
C PRO A 15 1.98 8.36 3.31
N ASP A 16 3.05 8.55 2.57
CA ASP A 16 3.09 9.17 1.25
C ASP A 16 2.10 8.55 0.25
N PHE A 17 1.87 7.26 0.36
CA PHE A 17 0.85 6.53 -0.40
C PHE A 17 -0.55 7.15 -0.34
N SER A 18 -0.89 7.78 0.77
CA SER A 18 -2.21 8.35 1.00
C SER A 18 -2.35 9.78 0.45
N VAL A 19 -1.24 10.44 0.14
CA VAL A 19 -1.24 11.85 -0.27
C VAL A 19 -1.97 12.07 -1.61
N PRO A 20 -1.73 11.29 -2.69
CA PRO A 20 -2.45 11.49 -3.95
C PRO A 20 -3.97 11.40 -3.82
N THR A 21 -4.48 10.54 -2.94
CA THR A 21 -5.92 10.43 -2.67
C THR A 21 -6.46 11.67 -1.95
N LEU A 22 -5.74 12.22 -0.97
CA LEU A 22 -6.12 13.46 -0.30
C LEU A 22 -6.15 14.62 -1.29
N GLU A 23 -5.10 14.78 -2.09
CA GLU A 23 -5.01 15.83 -3.11
C GLU A 23 -6.14 15.74 -4.14
N ALA A 24 -6.48 14.53 -4.61
CA ALA A 24 -7.58 14.34 -5.56
C ALA A 24 -8.92 14.79 -4.99
N LEU A 25 -9.20 14.49 -3.72
CA LEU A 25 -10.42 14.91 -3.04
C LEU A 25 -10.50 16.43 -2.85
N ILE A 26 -9.38 17.08 -2.53
CA ILE A 26 -9.27 18.54 -2.42
C ILE A 26 -9.52 19.18 -3.80
N GLN A 27 -8.85 18.70 -4.85
CA GLN A 27 -8.99 19.20 -6.22
C GLN A 27 -10.41 19.01 -6.78
N ALA A 28 -11.10 17.97 -6.34
CA ALA A 28 -12.51 17.75 -6.69
C ALA A 28 -13.48 18.74 -5.99
N GLY A 29 -12.98 19.59 -5.09
CA GLY A 29 -13.74 20.61 -4.42
C GLY A 29 -14.57 20.12 -3.24
N HIS A 30 -14.23 18.96 -2.67
CA HIS A 30 -14.88 18.49 -1.43
C HIS A 30 -14.37 19.25 -0.21
N PHE A 31 -15.20 19.31 0.84
CA PHE A 31 -14.83 19.91 2.13
C PHE A 31 -14.11 18.87 3.00
N ILE A 32 -12.78 18.94 3.07
CA ILE A 32 -12.00 18.11 4.00
C ILE A 32 -12.11 18.71 5.39
N VAL A 33 -13.05 18.20 6.19
CA VAL A 33 -13.38 18.76 7.51
C VAL A 33 -12.42 18.28 8.61
N GLY A 34 -11.61 17.26 8.33
CA GLY A 34 -10.58 16.78 9.25
C GLY A 34 -9.67 15.75 8.58
N VAL A 35 -8.38 15.85 8.87
CA VAL A 35 -7.36 14.89 8.40
C VAL A 35 -6.78 14.16 9.60
N TYR A 36 -7.00 12.85 9.66
CA TYR A 36 -6.53 11.98 10.74
C TYR A 36 -5.31 11.18 10.28
N CYS A 37 -4.20 11.29 11.00
CA CYS A 37 -2.99 10.53 10.72
C CYS A 37 -2.34 10.01 12.01
N GLN A 38 -1.35 9.12 11.86
CA GLN A 38 -0.57 8.65 13.01
C GLN A 38 0.21 9.81 13.65
N PRO A 39 0.48 9.75 14.97
CA PRO A 39 1.35 10.73 15.63
C PRO A 39 2.72 10.83 14.98
N ASP A 40 3.34 12.01 15.09
CA ASP A 40 4.70 12.25 14.67
C ASP A 40 5.64 11.24 15.33
N LYS A 41 6.59 10.69 14.57
CA LYS A 41 7.49 9.64 15.05
C LYS A 41 8.94 10.03 14.86
N GLN A 42 9.79 9.63 15.79
CA GLN A 42 11.23 9.71 15.62
C GLN A 42 11.68 8.76 14.51
N LYS A 43 12.40 9.25 13.49
CA LYS A 43 12.91 8.46 12.37
C LYS A 43 14.40 8.71 12.15
N GLY A 44 15.10 7.65 11.70
CA GLY A 44 16.52 7.72 11.37
C GLY A 44 17.46 7.68 12.58
N ARG A 45 18.78 7.67 12.29
CA ARG A 45 19.84 7.57 13.30
C ARG A 45 19.90 8.80 14.23
N GLY A 46 19.41 9.94 13.78
CA GLY A 46 19.38 11.20 14.55
C GLY A 46 18.13 11.38 15.42
N LYS A 47 17.19 10.42 15.45
CA LYS A 47 15.93 10.50 16.22
C LYS A 47 15.16 11.80 16.03
N GLN A 48 15.29 12.45 14.86
CA GLN A 48 14.50 13.64 14.54
C GLN A 48 13.02 13.26 14.42
N VAL A 49 12.17 14.07 15.02
CA VAL A 49 10.71 13.93 14.90
C VAL A 49 10.32 14.28 13.47
N GLN A 50 9.68 13.36 12.78
CA GLN A 50 9.16 13.58 11.43
C GLN A 50 7.65 13.52 11.44
N MET A 51 7.04 14.50 10.77
CA MET A 51 5.60 14.51 10.50
C MET A 51 5.26 13.42 9.48
N PRO A 52 4.10 12.77 9.61
CA PRO A 52 3.55 11.93 8.54
C PRO A 52 3.38 12.73 7.25
N PRO A 53 3.64 12.14 6.06
CA PRO A 53 3.45 12.84 4.78
C PRO A 53 2.05 13.43 4.59
N VAL A 54 1.00 12.74 5.01
CA VAL A 54 -0.38 13.24 4.98
C VAL A 54 -0.55 14.50 5.85
N LYS A 55 0.12 14.58 7.02
CA LYS A 55 0.10 15.79 7.84
C LYS A 55 0.75 16.97 7.12
N VAL A 56 1.88 16.73 6.46
CA VAL A 56 2.57 17.78 5.69
C VAL A 56 1.63 18.32 4.60
N ALA A 57 1.09 17.44 3.77
CA ALA A 57 0.13 17.82 2.72
C ALA A 57 -1.10 18.56 3.27
N ALA A 58 -1.68 18.07 4.37
CA ALA A 58 -2.84 18.73 4.99
C ALA A 58 -2.54 20.15 5.46
N LEU A 59 -1.35 20.39 6.04
CA LEU A 59 -0.93 21.71 6.49
C LEU A 59 -0.65 22.68 5.31
N GLU A 60 -0.20 22.20 4.16
CA GLU A 60 -0.03 22.98 2.94
C GLU A 60 -1.37 23.50 2.39
N HIS A 61 -2.47 22.84 2.72
CA HIS A 61 -3.83 23.24 2.37
C HIS A 61 -4.62 23.86 3.54
N ASP A 62 -3.96 24.25 4.62
CA ASP A 62 -4.60 24.81 5.83
C ASP A 62 -5.71 23.92 6.42
N LEU A 63 -5.62 22.60 6.26
CA LEU A 63 -6.60 21.64 6.74
C LEU A 63 -6.38 21.29 8.22
N PRO A 64 -7.46 21.07 9.00
CA PRO A 64 -7.34 20.63 10.38
C PRO A 64 -6.78 19.21 10.49
N VAL A 65 -5.72 19.03 11.28
CA VAL A 65 -5.03 17.76 11.47
C VAL A 65 -5.22 17.21 12.87
N TYR A 66 -5.61 15.95 12.96
CA TYR A 66 -5.85 15.20 14.18
C TYR A 66 -4.92 13.98 14.27
N GLN A 67 -4.24 13.81 15.39
CA GLN A 67 -3.28 12.73 15.60
C GLN A 67 -3.60 11.93 16.90
N PRO A 68 -4.79 11.36 17.04
CA PRO A 68 -5.16 10.64 18.25
C PRO A 68 -4.28 9.41 18.43
N VAL A 69 -3.88 9.12 19.68
CA VAL A 69 -3.16 7.88 20.02
C VAL A 69 -4.09 6.67 19.86
N THR A 70 -5.36 6.83 20.17
CA THR A 70 -6.39 5.79 20.02
C THR A 70 -7.69 6.40 19.53
N LEU A 71 -8.48 5.64 18.76
CA LEU A 71 -9.85 6.01 18.37
C LEU A 71 -10.91 5.54 19.39
N ARG A 72 -10.49 4.96 20.52
CA ARG A 72 -11.39 4.47 21.57
C ARG A 72 -11.66 5.52 22.66
N ASP A 73 -11.06 6.69 22.53
CA ASP A 73 -11.22 7.81 23.45
C ASP A 73 -12.55 8.52 23.17
N GLU A 74 -13.36 8.76 24.20
CA GLU A 74 -14.64 9.45 24.09
C GLU A 74 -14.48 10.91 23.62
N GLN A 75 -13.37 11.58 23.95
CA GLN A 75 -13.08 12.92 23.44
C GLN A 75 -12.85 12.87 21.92
N VAL A 76 -12.09 11.89 21.42
CA VAL A 76 -11.86 11.71 19.98
C VAL A 76 -13.17 11.39 19.26
N ARG A 77 -14.04 10.61 19.90
CA ARG A 77 -15.38 10.33 19.38
C ARG A 77 -16.20 11.61 19.26
N ALA A 78 -16.27 12.40 20.32
CA ALA A 78 -17.01 13.66 20.33
C ALA A 78 -16.48 14.66 19.27
N GLU A 79 -15.15 14.73 19.11
CA GLU A 79 -14.52 15.55 18.06
C GLU A 79 -14.94 15.10 16.66
N LEU A 80 -14.90 13.78 16.37
CA LEU A 80 -15.30 13.22 15.08
C LEU A 80 -16.80 13.43 14.80
N GLU A 81 -17.66 13.21 15.79
CA GLU A 81 -19.11 13.45 15.67
C GLU A 81 -19.40 14.93 15.40
N ALA A 82 -18.66 15.85 16.02
CA ALA A 82 -18.82 17.30 15.82
C ALA A 82 -18.41 17.75 14.40
N LEU A 83 -17.52 17.02 13.72
CA LEU A 83 -17.16 17.28 12.32
C LEU A 83 -18.29 16.98 11.34
N GLN A 84 -19.29 16.19 11.75
CA GLN A 84 -20.43 15.78 10.92
C GLN A 84 -20.03 15.34 9.50
N PRO A 85 -19.16 14.31 9.36
CA PRO A 85 -18.75 13.86 8.05
C PRO A 85 -19.89 13.16 7.30
N ASP A 86 -20.04 13.47 6.01
CA ASP A 86 -20.90 12.71 5.10
C ASP A 86 -20.31 11.35 4.80
N VAL A 87 -18.97 11.30 4.69
CA VAL A 87 -18.18 10.09 4.39
C VAL A 87 -16.82 10.16 5.07
N VAL A 88 -16.26 9.02 5.44
CA VAL A 88 -14.87 8.89 5.88
C VAL A 88 -14.07 8.13 4.83
N ILE A 89 -13.02 8.72 4.30
CA ILE A 89 -12.12 8.07 3.35
C ILE A 89 -10.88 7.59 4.09
N VAL A 90 -10.60 6.29 3.98
CA VAL A 90 -9.50 5.61 4.67
C VAL A 90 -8.51 5.07 3.66
N ILE A 91 -7.24 5.35 3.84
CA ILE A 91 -6.16 4.77 3.04
C ILE A 91 -4.88 4.66 3.87
N ALA A 92 -4.42 3.46 4.14
CA ALA A 92 -3.19 3.19 4.89
C ALA A 92 -3.09 3.99 6.23
N TYR A 93 -4.20 4.13 6.94
CA TYR A 93 -4.25 4.88 8.20
C TYR A 93 -3.45 4.20 9.32
N GLY A 94 -3.45 2.86 9.36
CA GLY A 94 -2.65 2.08 10.28
C GLY A 94 -3.28 1.90 11.68
N LYS A 95 -4.58 2.13 11.82
CA LYS A 95 -5.38 1.80 13.01
C LYS A 95 -6.69 1.14 12.59
N ILE A 96 -7.19 0.26 13.45
CA ILE A 96 -8.51 -0.34 13.29
C ILE A 96 -9.55 0.71 13.70
N LEU A 97 -10.55 0.92 12.84
CA LEU A 97 -11.67 1.80 13.12
C LEU A 97 -12.65 1.08 14.08
N PRO A 98 -13.10 1.73 15.14
CA PRO A 98 -14.12 1.15 16.01
C PRO A 98 -15.49 1.12 15.31
N PRO A 99 -16.38 0.17 15.66
CA PRO A 99 -17.70 0.01 15.02
C PRO A 99 -18.56 1.27 15.01
N TRP A 100 -18.46 2.10 16.02
CA TRP A 100 -19.22 3.36 16.08
C TRP A 100 -18.80 4.33 14.97
N LEU A 101 -17.51 4.37 14.61
CA LEU A 101 -16.99 5.24 13.56
C LEU A 101 -17.38 4.73 12.17
N ILE A 102 -17.32 3.41 11.97
CA ILE A 102 -17.73 2.79 10.68
C ILE A 102 -19.18 3.14 10.35
N ARG A 103 -20.05 3.27 11.37
CA ARG A 103 -21.48 3.56 11.23
C ARG A 103 -21.84 5.04 11.37
N LEU A 104 -20.85 5.91 11.63
CA LEU A 104 -21.09 7.33 11.89
C LEU A 104 -21.51 8.10 10.63
N PRO A 105 -20.77 8.04 9.49
CA PRO A 105 -21.10 8.85 8.33
C PRO A 105 -22.25 8.25 7.51
N GLN A 106 -23.05 9.12 6.90
CA GLN A 106 -24.22 8.72 6.10
C GLN A 106 -23.83 7.80 4.94
N TYR A 107 -22.70 8.08 4.27
CA TYR A 107 -22.19 7.29 3.14
C TYR A 107 -21.13 6.26 3.56
N GLY A 108 -20.98 6.03 4.86
CA GLY A 108 -20.07 5.03 5.45
C GLY A 108 -18.61 5.44 5.46
N CYS A 109 -17.80 4.49 5.89
CA CYS A 109 -16.34 4.55 5.76
C CYS A 109 -15.92 3.79 4.51
N ILE A 110 -15.20 4.44 3.62
CA ILE A 110 -14.72 3.88 2.35
C ILE A 110 -13.21 3.73 2.42
N ASN A 111 -12.72 2.51 2.16
CA ASN A 111 -11.29 2.23 2.11
C ASN A 111 -10.81 2.13 0.67
N VAL A 112 -9.66 2.75 0.39
CA VAL A 112 -8.90 2.59 -0.84
C VAL A 112 -7.85 1.52 -0.60
N HIS A 113 -8.17 0.28 -0.97
CA HIS A 113 -7.31 -0.88 -0.73
C HIS A 113 -6.45 -1.21 -1.96
N ALA A 114 -5.16 -1.46 -1.74
CA ALA A 114 -4.16 -1.58 -2.80
C ALA A 114 -4.02 -3.02 -3.31
N SER A 115 -5.13 -3.70 -3.59
CA SER A 115 -5.19 -4.99 -4.27
C SER A 115 -6.53 -5.18 -4.96
N ILE A 116 -6.66 -6.24 -5.73
CA ILE A 116 -7.91 -6.75 -6.29
C ILE A 116 -8.54 -7.68 -5.24
N LEU A 117 -9.40 -7.13 -4.37
CA LEU A 117 -10.10 -7.93 -3.35
C LEU A 117 -11.02 -8.98 -4.01
N PRO A 118 -11.16 -10.17 -3.40
CA PRO A 118 -10.76 -10.53 -2.03
C PRO A 118 -9.30 -11.02 -1.90
N SER A 119 -8.47 -10.87 -2.91
CA SER A 119 -7.05 -11.22 -2.83
C SER A 119 -6.27 -10.18 -2.00
N TYR A 120 -5.35 -10.69 -1.15
CA TYR A 120 -4.43 -9.86 -0.36
C TYR A 120 -5.10 -8.95 0.67
N ARG A 121 -6.10 -9.44 1.40
CA ARG A 121 -6.61 -8.76 2.59
C ARG A 121 -5.48 -8.58 3.61
N GLY A 122 -5.41 -7.44 4.28
CA GLY A 122 -4.45 -7.15 5.34
C GLY A 122 -3.31 -6.23 4.91
N ALA A 123 -2.12 -6.47 5.46
CA ALA A 123 -0.98 -5.56 5.32
C ALA A 123 -0.14 -5.85 4.06
N ALA A 124 0.37 -4.80 3.41
CA ALA A 124 1.36 -4.88 2.34
C ALA A 124 0.94 -5.62 1.05
N PRO A 125 -0.33 -5.49 0.57
CA PRO A 125 -0.83 -6.20 -0.62
C PRO A 125 0.06 -5.98 -1.86
N ILE A 126 0.58 -4.77 -2.09
CA ILE A 126 1.45 -4.44 -3.21
C ILE A 126 2.73 -5.30 -3.22
N HIS A 127 3.35 -5.50 -2.03
CA HIS A 127 4.52 -6.37 -1.93
C HIS A 127 4.17 -7.81 -2.33
N TYR A 128 3.05 -8.33 -1.80
CA TYR A 128 2.68 -9.73 -2.05
C TYR A 128 2.30 -9.99 -3.50
N ALA A 129 1.69 -9.06 -4.21
CA ALA A 129 1.43 -9.18 -5.63
C ALA A 129 2.74 -9.40 -6.42
N ILE A 130 3.80 -8.64 -6.10
CA ILE A 130 5.12 -8.83 -6.74
C ILE A 130 5.82 -10.10 -6.25
N LEU A 131 5.79 -10.39 -4.95
CA LEU A 131 6.43 -11.58 -4.37
C LEU A 131 5.85 -12.87 -4.97
N ASN A 132 4.56 -12.90 -5.22
CA ASN A 132 3.87 -14.03 -5.83
C ASN A 132 4.02 -14.09 -7.36
N GLY A 133 4.58 -13.05 -7.98
CA GLY A 133 4.80 -12.99 -9.44
C GLY A 133 3.52 -12.74 -10.22
N ASP A 134 2.55 -12.07 -9.62
CA ASP A 134 1.32 -11.70 -10.32
C ASP A 134 1.63 -10.81 -11.52
N SER A 135 0.83 -10.94 -12.57
CA SER A 135 0.92 -10.08 -13.76
C SER A 135 0.04 -8.84 -13.65
N LYS A 136 -0.92 -8.85 -12.73
CA LYS A 136 -1.87 -7.76 -12.49
C LYS A 136 -2.04 -7.51 -11.00
N THR A 137 -2.41 -6.29 -10.69
CA THR A 137 -2.88 -5.83 -9.38
C THR A 137 -3.87 -4.69 -9.58
N GLY A 138 -4.23 -3.97 -8.54
CA GLY A 138 -5.17 -2.86 -8.70
C GLY A 138 -5.50 -2.16 -7.40
N VAL A 139 -6.55 -1.37 -7.47
CA VAL A 139 -7.16 -0.68 -6.35
C VAL A 139 -8.61 -1.16 -6.22
N THR A 140 -9.00 -1.54 -5.02
CA THR A 140 -10.39 -1.79 -4.66
C THR A 140 -10.91 -0.64 -3.80
N ILE A 141 -11.99 -0.02 -4.22
CA ILE A 141 -12.77 0.88 -3.38
C ILE A 141 -13.83 0.03 -2.68
N MET A 142 -13.77 -0.05 -1.36
CA MET A 142 -14.66 -0.89 -0.57
C MET A 142 -15.37 -0.12 0.55
N HIS A 143 -16.60 -0.50 0.85
CA HIS A 143 -17.31 -0.06 2.02
C HIS A 143 -16.81 -0.86 3.23
N MET A 144 -16.33 -0.18 4.28
CA MET A 144 -15.73 -0.87 5.44
C MET A 144 -16.81 -1.49 6.33
N ASP A 145 -16.47 -2.65 6.86
CA ASP A 145 -17.21 -3.36 7.91
C ASP A 145 -16.35 -3.56 9.17
N ASP A 146 -16.82 -4.39 10.11
CA ASP A 146 -16.11 -4.68 11.36
C ASP A 146 -14.92 -5.65 11.17
N GLY A 147 -14.74 -6.23 9.96
CA GLY A 147 -13.67 -7.17 9.63
C GLY A 147 -12.41 -6.51 9.07
N LEU A 148 -11.41 -7.32 8.77
CA LEU A 148 -10.17 -6.87 8.14
C LEU A 148 -10.29 -6.98 6.61
N ASP A 149 -10.54 -5.88 5.94
CA ASP A 149 -10.69 -5.77 4.49
C ASP A 149 -11.76 -6.74 3.91
N THR A 150 -12.82 -7.00 4.68
CA THR A 150 -13.92 -7.92 4.35
C THR A 150 -15.17 -7.24 3.79
N GLY A 151 -15.22 -5.92 3.89
CA GLY A 151 -16.39 -5.15 3.49
C GLY A 151 -16.70 -5.21 2.00
N ASP A 152 -17.90 -4.80 1.63
CA ASP A 152 -18.43 -4.93 0.29
C ASP A 152 -17.65 -4.07 -0.73
N ILE A 153 -17.41 -4.63 -1.91
CA ILE A 153 -16.70 -3.97 -2.99
C ILE A 153 -17.62 -2.97 -3.69
N ILE A 154 -17.21 -1.71 -3.74
CA ILE A 154 -17.89 -0.65 -4.48
C ILE A 154 -17.40 -0.63 -5.94
N ASP A 155 -16.07 -0.67 -6.15
CA ASP A 155 -15.48 -0.69 -7.48
C ASP A 155 -14.06 -1.27 -7.45
N ILE A 156 -13.57 -1.80 -8.58
CA ILE A 156 -12.21 -2.31 -8.76
C ILE A 156 -11.62 -1.74 -10.04
N VAL A 157 -10.39 -1.23 -9.94
CA VAL A 157 -9.60 -0.83 -11.11
C VAL A 157 -8.31 -1.64 -11.14
N GLU A 158 -8.13 -2.41 -12.20
CA GLU A 158 -6.95 -3.24 -12.42
C GLU A 158 -5.87 -2.52 -13.21
N ILE A 159 -4.60 -2.83 -12.93
CA ILE A 159 -3.44 -2.45 -13.74
C ILE A 159 -2.47 -3.63 -13.89
N ASP A 160 -1.72 -3.63 -14.98
CA ASP A 160 -0.65 -4.60 -15.17
C ASP A 160 0.56 -4.26 -14.28
N ILE A 161 1.21 -5.29 -13.73
CA ILE A 161 2.53 -5.20 -13.11
C ILE A 161 3.56 -5.31 -14.24
N LEU A 162 4.39 -4.28 -14.40
CA LEU A 162 5.35 -4.23 -15.51
C LEU A 162 6.52 -5.22 -15.30
N PRO A 163 7.08 -5.78 -16.38
CA PRO A 163 8.26 -6.63 -16.27
C PRO A 163 9.40 -5.94 -15.52
N GLY A 164 9.95 -6.61 -14.50
CA GLY A 164 11.02 -6.06 -13.68
C GLY A 164 10.62 -4.94 -12.71
N GLU A 165 9.36 -4.55 -12.68
CA GLU A 165 8.86 -3.50 -11.79
C GLU A 165 9.10 -3.86 -10.32
N THR A 166 9.63 -2.90 -9.56
CA THR A 166 9.84 -3.03 -8.12
C THR A 166 8.59 -2.62 -7.33
N THR A 167 8.51 -3.06 -6.09
CA THR A 167 7.43 -2.61 -5.19
C THR A 167 7.40 -1.08 -5.03
N GLY A 168 8.57 -0.42 -4.99
CA GLY A 168 8.60 1.05 -4.90
C GLY A 168 7.94 1.73 -6.10
N GLN A 169 8.24 1.27 -7.31
CA GLN A 169 7.64 1.81 -8.54
C GLN A 169 6.14 1.53 -8.62
N LEU A 170 5.74 0.27 -8.33
CA LEU A 170 4.33 -0.09 -8.32
C LEU A 170 3.54 0.68 -7.26
N PHE A 171 4.15 0.93 -6.10
CA PHE A 171 3.56 1.69 -5.00
C PHE A 171 3.19 3.13 -5.44
N GLU A 172 4.07 3.80 -6.17
CA GLU A 172 3.80 5.14 -6.72
C GLU A 172 2.64 5.11 -7.72
N ARG A 173 2.60 4.11 -8.60
CA ARG A 173 1.51 3.97 -9.59
C ARG A 173 0.17 3.67 -8.93
N ILE A 174 0.13 2.77 -7.94
CA ILE A 174 -1.09 2.43 -7.20
C ILE A 174 -1.58 3.62 -6.37
N ALA A 175 -0.68 4.42 -5.78
CA ALA A 175 -1.05 5.62 -5.04
C ALA A 175 -1.78 6.65 -5.92
N VAL A 176 -1.27 6.89 -7.13
CA VAL A 176 -1.91 7.77 -8.13
C VAL A 176 -3.24 7.20 -8.57
N LEU A 177 -3.28 5.89 -8.91
CA LEU A 177 -4.51 5.21 -9.31
C LEU A 177 -5.60 5.32 -8.24
N GLY A 178 -5.25 5.19 -6.96
CA GLY A 178 -6.18 5.36 -5.85
C GLY A 178 -6.82 6.75 -5.82
N GLY A 179 -6.03 7.79 -6.06
CA GLY A 179 -6.51 9.16 -6.16
C GLY A 179 -7.43 9.38 -7.38
N GLU A 180 -7.05 8.87 -8.54
CA GLU A 180 -7.84 8.98 -9.77
C GLU A 180 -9.17 8.19 -9.68
N THR A 181 -9.16 7.06 -8.96
CA THR A 181 -10.34 6.19 -8.84
C THR A 181 -11.35 6.70 -7.83
N ILE A 182 -10.90 7.24 -6.67
CA ILE A 182 -11.82 7.54 -5.56
C ILE A 182 -12.85 8.60 -5.92
N VAL A 183 -12.47 9.64 -6.66
CA VAL A 183 -13.36 10.78 -6.95
C VAL A 183 -14.57 10.38 -7.77
N PRO A 184 -14.43 9.76 -8.97
CA PRO A 184 -15.58 9.35 -9.77
C PRO A 184 -16.40 8.25 -9.08
N VAL A 185 -15.76 7.32 -8.35
CA VAL A 185 -16.46 6.26 -7.61
C VAL A 185 -17.28 6.85 -6.48
N LEU A 186 -16.74 7.79 -5.72
CA LEU A 186 -17.43 8.46 -4.62
C LEU A 186 -18.67 9.23 -5.13
N THR A 187 -18.55 9.92 -6.26
CA THR A 187 -19.68 10.62 -6.90
C THR A 187 -20.81 9.64 -7.23
N ARG A 188 -20.50 8.55 -7.91
CA ARG A 188 -21.48 7.51 -8.28
C ARG A 188 -22.09 6.81 -7.05
N TRP A 189 -21.27 6.58 -6.02
CA TRP A 189 -21.70 5.98 -4.74
C TRP A 189 -22.74 6.85 -4.03
N VAL A 190 -22.46 8.14 -3.87
CA VAL A 190 -23.34 9.09 -3.19
C VAL A 190 -24.64 9.32 -3.95
N ASN A 191 -24.59 9.25 -5.29
CA ASN A 191 -25.79 9.35 -6.13
C ASN A 191 -26.62 8.06 -6.16
N GLY A 192 -26.16 6.97 -5.54
CA GLY A 192 -26.84 5.66 -5.58
C GLY A 192 -26.75 4.96 -6.94
N GLU A 193 -25.77 5.31 -7.75
CA GLU A 193 -25.53 4.73 -9.10
C GLU A 193 -24.73 3.43 -9.05
N ILE A 194 -24.10 3.13 -7.90
CA ILE A 194 -23.36 1.90 -7.66
C ILE A 194 -23.96 1.18 -6.46
N VAL A 195 -24.07 -0.13 -6.57
CA VAL A 195 -24.41 -1.03 -5.46
C VAL A 195 -23.16 -1.82 -5.09
N ALA A 196 -22.79 -1.77 -3.82
CA ALA A 196 -21.66 -2.55 -3.33
C ALA A 196 -21.98 -4.06 -3.38
N THR A 197 -20.99 -4.87 -3.70
CA THR A 197 -21.10 -6.32 -3.87
C THR A 197 -20.31 -7.02 -2.76
N PRO A 198 -20.91 -7.99 -2.03
CA PRO A 198 -20.19 -8.80 -1.05
C PRO A 198 -19.01 -9.53 -1.67
N GLN A 199 -17.93 -9.63 -0.90
CA GLN A 199 -16.76 -10.39 -1.31
C GLN A 199 -17.02 -11.90 -1.20
N ASP A 200 -16.44 -12.70 -2.11
CA ASP A 200 -16.40 -14.17 -2.00
C ASP A 200 -15.24 -14.59 -1.07
N ASP A 201 -15.56 -14.94 0.16
CA ASP A 201 -14.58 -15.34 1.18
C ASP A 201 -13.81 -16.61 0.80
N SER A 202 -14.36 -17.47 -0.07
CA SER A 202 -13.67 -18.67 -0.55
C SER A 202 -12.46 -18.36 -1.44
N MET A 203 -12.43 -17.18 -2.04
CA MET A 203 -11.34 -16.67 -2.88
C MET A 203 -10.37 -15.76 -2.12
N ALA A 204 -10.62 -15.50 -0.84
CA ALA A 204 -9.83 -14.57 -0.06
C ALA A 204 -8.43 -15.10 0.24
N THR A 205 -7.44 -14.25 0.04
CA THR A 205 -6.07 -14.47 0.52
C THR A 205 -5.66 -13.39 1.50
N HIS A 206 -4.73 -13.71 2.40
CA HIS A 206 -4.34 -12.81 3.47
C HIS A 206 -2.85 -12.50 3.43
N THR A 207 -2.51 -11.28 3.79
CA THR A 207 -1.13 -10.81 3.82
C THR A 207 -0.72 -10.32 5.19
N THR A 208 0.56 -10.42 5.48
CA THR A 208 1.15 -9.98 6.75
C THR A 208 2.13 -8.83 6.52
N LYS A 209 2.56 -8.19 7.62
CA LYS A 209 3.56 -7.13 7.55
C LYS A 209 4.88 -7.68 7.04
N ILE A 210 5.50 -6.96 6.10
CA ILE A 210 6.84 -7.26 5.61
C ILE A 210 7.88 -7.03 6.73
N THR A 211 8.76 -8.01 6.90
CA THR A 211 9.82 -7.97 7.92
C THR A 211 11.20 -7.99 7.27
N LYS A 212 12.20 -7.48 7.99
CA LYS A 212 13.60 -7.50 7.51
C LYS A 212 14.14 -8.92 7.29
N LYS A 213 13.62 -9.91 8.03
CA LYS A 213 14.02 -11.30 7.90
C LYS A 213 13.62 -11.91 6.56
N MET A 214 12.48 -11.47 6.00
CA MET A 214 12.02 -11.93 4.68
C MET A 214 13.01 -11.57 3.55
N GLY A 215 13.84 -10.55 3.74
CA GLY A 215 14.83 -10.14 2.75
C GLY A 215 16.08 -11.03 2.68
N GLN A 216 16.22 -12.05 3.51
CA GLN A 216 17.31 -13.01 3.39
C GLN A 216 17.04 -13.95 2.21
N ILE A 217 17.94 -13.91 1.21
CA ILE A 217 17.80 -14.72 0.00
C ILE A 217 18.13 -16.18 0.33
N ASP A 218 17.20 -17.07 -0.02
CA ASP A 218 17.42 -18.51 -0.06
C ASP A 218 17.74 -18.93 -1.50
N TRP A 219 19.00 -19.19 -1.76
CA TRP A 219 19.50 -19.53 -3.08
C TRP A 219 19.08 -20.93 -3.58
N SER A 220 18.42 -21.73 -2.74
CA SER A 220 17.85 -23.01 -3.14
C SER A 220 16.49 -22.87 -3.86
N LYS A 221 15.92 -21.67 -3.83
CA LYS A 221 14.63 -21.36 -4.47
C LYS A 221 14.80 -21.18 -5.99
N PRO A 222 13.71 -21.38 -6.77
CA PRO A 222 13.69 -21.08 -8.19
C PRO A 222 14.10 -19.63 -8.49
N ALA A 223 14.80 -19.44 -9.62
CA ALA A 223 15.32 -18.12 -10.00
C ALA A 223 14.25 -17.05 -10.09
N ASN A 224 13.05 -17.39 -10.58
CA ASN A 224 11.92 -16.45 -10.65
C ASN A 224 11.44 -16.02 -9.25
N GLU A 225 11.39 -16.95 -8.29
CA GLU A 225 11.02 -16.62 -6.90
C GLU A 225 12.04 -15.67 -6.25
N ILE A 226 13.33 -15.90 -6.50
CA ILE A 226 14.39 -15.02 -5.99
C ILE A 226 14.34 -13.65 -6.67
N ALA A 227 14.13 -13.59 -7.99
CA ALA A 227 13.96 -12.33 -8.71
C ALA A 227 12.73 -11.54 -8.19
N ASN A 228 11.60 -12.22 -7.97
CA ASN A 228 10.40 -11.64 -7.37
C ASN A 228 10.66 -11.17 -5.94
N LEU A 229 11.41 -11.93 -5.13
CA LEU A 229 11.80 -11.51 -3.78
C LEU A 229 12.61 -10.22 -3.82
N ILE A 230 13.61 -10.14 -4.70
CA ILE A 230 14.48 -8.97 -4.81
C ILE A 230 13.69 -7.73 -5.21
N ARG A 231 12.90 -7.79 -6.29
CA ARG A 231 12.09 -6.67 -6.74
C ARG A 231 10.90 -6.37 -5.80
N GLY A 232 10.33 -7.41 -5.17
CA GLY A 232 9.21 -7.31 -4.24
C GLY A 232 9.57 -6.68 -2.90
N LEU A 233 10.84 -6.68 -2.50
CA LEU A 233 11.32 -6.04 -1.29
C LEU A 233 12.17 -4.79 -1.56
N ASN A 234 12.24 -4.31 -2.80
CA ASN A 234 12.91 -3.09 -3.19
C ASN A 234 11.91 -1.90 -3.22
N PRO A 235 12.18 -0.76 -2.56
CA PRO A 235 13.44 -0.38 -1.87
C PRO A 235 13.54 -0.84 -0.40
N ALA A 236 12.48 -1.30 0.20
CA ALA A 236 12.44 -1.63 1.63
C ALA A 236 11.65 -2.92 1.90
N PRO A 237 12.16 -3.79 2.78
CA PRO A 237 13.39 -3.69 3.60
C PRO A 237 14.69 -3.94 2.82
N GLY A 238 14.62 -4.34 1.55
CA GLY A 238 15.71 -4.78 0.70
C GLY A 238 16.12 -6.22 0.97
N CYS A 239 16.70 -6.86 -0.06
CA CYS A 239 17.22 -8.22 0.05
C CYS A 239 18.69 -8.25 0.43
N TYR A 240 19.13 -9.39 0.96
CA TYR A 240 20.51 -9.60 1.35
C TYR A 240 20.89 -11.08 1.34
N THR A 241 22.19 -11.30 1.21
CA THR A 241 22.84 -12.60 1.38
C THR A 241 24.12 -12.45 2.21
N TYR A 242 24.84 -13.51 2.41
CA TYR A 242 26.15 -13.51 3.08
C TYR A 242 27.22 -14.06 2.15
N LEU A 243 28.35 -13.36 2.05
CA LEU A 243 29.55 -13.77 1.37
C LEU A 243 30.70 -13.65 2.37
N ASP A 244 31.44 -14.75 2.59
CA ASP A 244 32.53 -14.82 3.57
C ASP A 244 32.16 -14.24 4.93
N GLY A 245 30.95 -14.55 5.43
CA GLY A 245 30.43 -14.06 6.69
C GLY A 245 30.00 -12.58 6.69
N LYS A 246 30.17 -11.84 5.60
CA LYS A 246 29.75 -10.44 5.45
C LYS A 246 28.40 -10.34 4.76
N ARG A 247 27.54 -9.49 5.32
CA ARG A 247 26.22 -9.25 4.73
C ARG A 247 26.32 -8.35 3.49
N LEU A 248 25.85 -8.86 2.37
CA LEU A 248 25.71 -8.13 1.12
C LEU A 248 24.23 -7.80 0.87
N LYS A 249 23.95 -6.58 0.44
CA LYS A 249 22.61 -6.19 -0.06
C LYS A 249 22.53 -6.47 -1.54
N VAL A 250 21.37 -6.99 -1.96
CA VAL A 250 21.03 -7.26 -3.37
C VAL A 250 19.85 -6.37 -3.74
N TRP A 251 20.06 -5.49 -4.71
CA TRP A 251 19.07 -4.48 -5.09
C TRP A 251 18.31 -4.82 -6.36
N SER A 252 18.96 -5.56 -7.27
CA SER A 252 18.35 -6.02 -8.51
C SER A 252 18.92 -7.38 -8.91
N GLY A 253 18.19 -8.13 -9.73
CA GLY A 253 18.61 -9.39 -10.28
C GLY A 253 17.76 -9.75 -11.49
N GLU A 254 18.36 -10.40 -12.49
CA GLU A 254 17.68 -10.89 -13.68
C GLU A 254 17.78 -12.42 -13.75
N VAL A 255 16.72 -13.05 -14.24
CA VAL A 255 16.75 -14.47 -14.55
C VAL A 255 17.39 -14.65 -15.92
N VAL A 256 18.49 -15.40 -15.96
CA VAL A 256 19.18 -15.73 -17.20
C VAL A 256 19.02 -17.22 -17.52
N PRO A 257 19.18 -17.64 -18.80
CA PRO A 257 19.14 -19.04 -19.19
C PRO A 257 20.17 -19.89 -18.42
N SER A 258 19.87 -21.17 -18.22
CA SER A 258 20.65 -22.09 -17.38
C SER A 258 22.03 -22.47 -17.91
N ASP A 259 22.35 -22.08 -19.15
CA ASP A 259 23.68 -22.28 -19.80
C ASP A 259 24.72 -21.22 -19.42
N THR A 260 24.29 -20.20 -18.66
CA THR A 260 25.16 -19.10 -18.20
C THR A 260 25.96 -19.57 -16.99
N THR A 261 27.26 -19.72 -17.13
CA THR A 261 28.14 -20.30 -16.10
C THR A 261 28.57 -19.35 -14.97
N HIS A 262 28.18 -18.07 -15.03
CA HIS A 262 28.60 -17.07 -14.04
C HIS A 262 27.45 -16.18 -13.63
N CYS A 263 27.27 -16.00 -12.31
CA CYS A 263 26.39 -15.01 -11.72
C CYS A 263 27.24 -13.80 -11.32
N LEU A 264 26.86 -12.61 -11.77
CA LEU A 264 27.51 -11.36 -11.36
C LEU A 264 26.61 -10.66 -10.35
N ILE A 265 27.13 -10.31 -9.19
CA ILE A 265 26.46 -9.41 -8.24
C ILE A 265 27.14 -8.05 -8.34
N ASP A 266 26.37 -7.00 -8.57
CA ASP A 266 26.87 -5.63 -8.43
C ASP A 266 26.91 -5.25 -6.95
N VAL A 267 28.11 -5.01 -6.45
CA VAL A 267 28.36 -4.48 -5.12
C VAL A 267 28.97 -3.11 -5.25
N HIS A 268 28.16 -2.06 -5.16
CA HIS A 268 28.62 -0.67 -5.28
C HIS A 268 29.37 -0.35 -6.59
N GLY A 269 28.86 -0.80 -7.73
CA GLY A 269 29.47 -0.59 -9.04
C GLY A 269 30.69 -1.50 -9.34
N LYS A 270 30.92 -2.52 -8.52
CA LYS A 270 31.92 -3.57 -8.77
C LYS A 270 31.21 -4.89 -9.04
N HIS A 271 31.39 -5.42 -10.22
CA HIS A 271 30.90 -6.76 -10.56
C HIS A 271 31.74 -7.81 -9.82
N VAL A 272 31.15 -8.48 -8.84
CA VAL A 272 31.79 -9.57 -8.13
C VAL A 272 31.22 -10.88 -8.67
N PRO A 273 32.02 -11.73 -9.33
CA PRO A 273 31.55 -13.03 -9.77
C PRO A 273 31.26 -13.91 -8.55
N ILE A 274 30.05 -14.44 -8.47
CA ILE A 274 29.69 -15.48 -7.50
C ILE A 274 29.48 -16.76 -8.29
N ALA A 275 30.29 -17.77 -8.02
CA ALA A 275 30.03 -19.11 -8.50
C ALA A 275 28.87 -19.69 -7.69
N ILE A 276 27.67 -19.77 -8.29
CA ILE A 276 26.59 -20.58 -7.75
C ILE A 276 26.75 -21.97 -8.36
N SER A 277 26.92 -22.97 -7.52
CA SER A 277 26.98 -24.36 -7.97
C SER A 277 25.64 -24.72 -8.64
N ALA A 278 25.68 -24.93 -9.93
CA ALA A 278 24.53 -25.05 -10.84
C ALA A 278 23.81 -26.39 -10.75
N THR A 279 23.81 -27.09 -9.62
CA THR A 279 23.34 -28.49 -9.61
C THR A 279 21.86 -28.70 -9.41
N THR A 280 21.03 -27.66 -9.14
CA THR A 280 19.60 -27.90 -8.85
C THR A 280 18.58 -26.81 -9.20
N VAL A 281 18.94 -25.71 -9.85
CA VAL A 281 17.97 -24.62 -10.09
C VAL A 281 17.85 -24.30 -11.59
N PRO A 282 16.66 -24.46 -12.21
CA PRO A 282 16.42 -23.96 -13.57
C PRO A 282 16.44 -22.43 -13.57
N GLY A 283 17.42 -21.86 -14.21
CA GLY A 283 17.64 -20.41 -14.33
C GLY A 283 18.61 -19.86 -13.29
N THR A 284 19.47 -18.95 -13.73
CA THR A 284 20.50 -18.28 -12.92
C THR A 284 20.09 -16.81 -12.73
N ILE A 285 20.37 -16.23 -11.56
CA ILE A 285 20.13 -14.81 -11.31
C ILE A 285 21.44 -14.04 -11.44
N VAL A 286 21.40 -13.01 -12.28
CA VAL A 286 22.49 -12.02 -12.41
C VAL A 286 22.00 -10.73 -11.76
N SER A 287 22.72 -10.18 -10.80
CA SER A 287 22.42 -8.85 -10.28
C SER A 287 23.11 -7.79 -11.14
N LYS A 288 22.37 -6.77 -11.51
CA LYS A 288 22.91 -5.54 -12.10
C LYS A 288 23.28 -4.55 -11.04
#